data_558519393f14b5a55f839e56a0e5e467
#
_entry.id   558519393f14b5a55f839e56a0e5e467
#
_cell.length_a   1.000
_cell.length_b   1.000
_cell.length_c   1.000
_cell.angle_alpha   90.00
_cell.angle_beta   90.00
_cell.angle_gamma   90.00
#
_symmetry.space_group_name_H-M   'P 1'
#
loop_
_entity.id
_entity.type
_entity.pdbx_description
1 polymer ?
#
loop_
_entity_poly.entity_id
_entity_poly.type
_entity_poly.pdbx_seq_one_letter_code
_entity_poly.pdbx_strand_id
1 'polypeptide(L)'
;AAGVTGATGTTGAAGVTGATGVTGPTGAVGVTGSLALAPYALLSDNTTQTPTTANTTTPITLSTNKLLNGITHTASSSTITFQTAGTYLVNISVQVSQTAPQATSIRIWLKQNTTDIPDSARTRTLTSATDVGSMVLAYEISAAASDTLVINQSVSSTTSSAGIYRLTPTGTPAAPSIIIAISYISS
;
A
#
# COMPACT_ATOMS: atom_id res chain seq x y z
N ALA A 1 74.25 84.08 25.32
CA ALA A 1 73.01 83.64 25.95
C ALA A 1 72.35 82.56 25.05
N ALA A 2 72.13 81.38 25.58
CA ALA A 2 71.50 80.35 24.86
C ALA A 2 69.96 80.55 24.97
N GLY A 3 69.23 80.39 23.83
CA GLY A 3 67.80 80.55 23.76
C GLY A 3 67.07 79.40 24.42
N VAL A 4 65.92 79.65 25.06
CA VAL A 4 65.04 78.64 25.69
C VAL A 4 64.48 77.68 24.66
N THR A 5 64.45 76.40 25.00
CA THR A 5 63.89 75.37 24.16
C THR A 5 62.35 75.51 24.11
N GLY A 6 61.77 75.48 22.93
CA GLY A 6 60.31 75.61 22.73
C GLY A 6 59.55 74.46 23.37
N ALA A 7 58.33 74.69 23.82
CA ALA A 7 57.46 73.74 24.45
C ALA A 7 57.06 72.59 23.52
N THR A 8 57.02 71.38 24.05
CA THR A 8 56.58 70.22 23.28
C THR A 8 55.07 70.32 22.92
N GLY A 9 54.72 70.06 21.67
CA GLY A 9 53.34 70.12 21.20
C GLY A 9 52.46 69.07 21.92
N THR A 10 51.18 69.37 22.05
CA THR A 10 50.20 68.50 22.70
C THR A 10 49.95 67.22 21.89
N THR A 11 49.77 66.08 22.61
CA THR A 11 49.45 64.85 21.99
C THR A 11 48.09 64.95 21.25
N GLY A 12 48.03 64.47 20.05
CA GLY A 12 46.78 64.43 19.27
C GLY A 12 45.69 63.61 19.93
N ALA A 13 44.44 64.01 19.74
CA ALA A 13 43.26 63.27 20.30
C ALA A 13 43.18 61.80 19.79
N ALA A 14 42.78 60.89 20.61
CA ALA A 14 42.57 59.52 20.22
C ALA A 14 41.42 59.40 19.17
N GLY A 15 41.59 58.56 18.13
CA GLY A 15 40.61 58.37 17.13
C GLY A 15 39.32 57.72 17.72
N VAL A 16 38.17 58.05 17.14
CA VAL A 16 36.90 57.55 17.52
C VAL A 16 36.83 56.01 17.30
N THR A 17 36.22 55.26 18.25
CA THR A 17 36.00 53.84 18.12
C THR A 17 35.10 53.56 16.89
N GLY A 18 35.46 52.60 16.02
CA GLY A 18 34.67 52.21 14.87
C GLY A 18 33.27 51.71 15.31
N ALA A 19 32.28 51.95 14.48
CA ALA A 19 30.91 51.51 14.71
C ALA A 19 30.83 49.95 14.79
N THR A 20 30.01 49.45 15.71
CA THR A 20 29.73 48.01 15.82
C THR A 20 29.09 47.51 14.52
N GLY A 21 29.57 46.38 13.97
CA GLY A 21 29.02 45.78 12.78
C GLY A 21 27.54 45.38 12.99
N VAL A 22 26.73 45.49 11.95
CA VAL A 22 25.34 45.11 11.97
C VAL A 22 25.20 43.60 12.25
N THR A 23 24.18 43.21 13.04
CA THR A 23 23.83 41.80 13.30
C THR A 23 23.46 41.13 11.97
N GLY A 24 24.02 39.97 11.68
CA GLY A 24 23.68 39.18 10.50
C GLY A 24 22.18 38.82 10.46
N PRO A 25 21.63 38.58 9.26
CA PRO A 25 20.24 38.17 9.12
C PRO A 25 19.98 36.86 9.86
N THR A 26 18.77 36.70 10.42
CA THR A 26 18.32 35.46 11.03
C THR A 26 18.30 34.37 9.94
N GLY A 27 18.82 33.19 10.25
CA GLY A 27 18.78 32.02 9.34
C GLY A 27 17.34 31.70 8.94
N ALA A 28 17.15 31.20 7.70
CA ALA A 28 15.84 30.75 7.24
C ALA A 28 15.25 29.68 8.16
N VAL A 29 13.94 29.75 8.43
CA VAL A 29 13.24 28.71 9.16
C VAL A 29 13.34 27.41 8.36
N GLY A 30 13.78 26.33 9.00
CA GLY A 30 13.83 25.01 8.37
C GLY A 30 12.44 24.63 7.85
N VAL A 31 12.36 24.01 6.66
CA VAL A 31 11.10 23.49 6.13
C VAL A 31 10.50 22.52 7.13
N THR A 32 9.24 22.74 7.51
CA THR A 32 8.49 21.81 8.34
C THR A 32 8.36 20.53 7.52
N GLY A 33 8.94 19.43 7.99
CA GLY A 33 8.77 18.13 7.33
C GLY A 33 7.28 17.78 7.33
N SER A 34 6.67 17.67 6.15
CA SER A 34 5.34 17.07 6.02
C SER A 34 5.47 15.59 6.35
N LEU A 35 4.83 15.13 7.42
CA LEU A 35 4.62 13.70 7.65
C LEU A 35 3.65 13.21 6.57
N ALA A 36 4.18 12.90 5.39
CA ALA A 36 3.39 12.22 4.37
C ALA A 36 2.97 10.87 4.97
N LEU A 37 1.67 10.65 5.06
CA LEU A 37 1.13 9.37 5.51
C LEU A 37 1.58 8.28 4.53
N ALA A 38 2.20 7.21 5.04
CA ALA A 38 2.63 6.10 4.22
C ALA A 38 1.46 5.52 3.41
N PRO A 39 1.67 5.07 2.16
CA PRO A 39 0.62 4.47 1.35
C PRO A 39 -0.02 3.24 2.01
N TYR A 40 -1.33 3.12 1.91
CA TYR A 40 -2.08 1.95 2.37
C TYR A 40 -3.39 1.78 1.60
N ALA A 41 -3.94 0.57 1.62
CA ALA A 41 -5.28 0.28 1.14
C ALA A 41 -5.97 -0.77 2.01
N LEU A 42 -7.29 -0.63 2.19
CA LEU A 42 -8.16 -1.67 2.71
C LEU A 42 -9.35 -1.80 1.77
N LEU A 43 -9.42 -2.93 1.08
CA LEU A 43 -10.40 -3.25 0.06
C LEU A 43 -11.17 -4.52 0.45
N SER A 44 -12.39 -4.65 -0.04
CA SER A 44 -13.15 -5.89 0.15
C SER A 44 -14.15 -6.11 -0.98
N ASP A 45 -14.62 -7.35 -1.10
CA ASP A 45 -15.80 -7.70 -1.89
C ASP A 45 -16.83 -8.43 -1.05
N ASN A 46 -18.10 -8.17 -1.33
CA ASN A 46 -19.24 -8.78 -0.65
C ASN A 46 -20.09 -9.64 -1.60
N THR A 47 -19.56 -10.00 -2.76
CA THR A 47 -20.25 -10.84 -3.74
C THR A 47 -19.60 -12.22 -3.82
N THR A 48 -20.37 -13.22 -4.26
CA THR A 48 -19.83 -14.51 -4.62
C THR A 48 -19.32 -14.45 -6.05
N GLN A 49 -18.11 -14.93 -6.30
CA GLN A 49 -17.49 -14.95 -7.62
C GLN A 49 -17.00 -16.36 -7.95
N THR A 50 -17.69 -17.03 -8.86
CA THR A 50 -17.38 -18.39 -9.31
C THR A 50 -16.89 -18.36 -10.75
N PRO A 51 -15.68 -18.87 -11.05
CA PRO A 51 -15.20 -19.01 -12.42
C PRO A 51 -16.15 -19.88 -13.25
N THR A 52 -16.44 -19.46 -14.48
CA THR A 52 -17.34 -20.16 -15.41
C THR A 52 -16.61 -21.13 -16.32
N THR A 53 -15.28 -21.10 -16.34
CA THR A 53 -14.43 -21.99 -17.15
C THR A 53 -13.35 -22.59 -16.25
N ALA A 54 -13.24 -23.92 -16.29
CA ALA A 54 -12.22 -24.64 -15.51
C ALA A 54 -10.81 -24.34 -16.03
N ASN A 55 -9.85 -24.34 -15.12
CA ASN A 55 -8.41 -24.12 -15.39
C ASN A 55 -8.10 -22.80 -16.14
N THR A 56 -9.00 -21.83 -16.05
CA THR A 56 -8.83 -20.51 -16.68
C THR A 56 -8.64 -19.46 -15.61
N THR A 57 -7.73 -18.52 -15.85
CA THR A 57 -7.49 -17.35 -14.99
C THR A 57 -8.71 -16.44 -14.99
N THR A 58 -9.25 -16.19 -13.82
CA THR A 58 -10.37 -15.25 -13.61
C THR A 58 -9.94 -14.20 -12.59
N PRO A 59 -9.85 -12.92 -12.96
CA PRO A 59 -9.57 -11.86 -12.01
C PRO A 59 -10.69 -11.71 -10.98
N ILE A 60 -10.33 -11.52 -9.71
CA ILE A 60 -11.27 -11.23 -8.63
C ILE A 60 -11.56 -9.74 -8.62
N THR A 61 -12.84 -9.36 -8.67
CA THR A 61 -13.26 -7.96 -8.55
C THR A 61 -13.47 -7.57 -7.10
N LEU A 62 -13.30 -6.28 -6.81
CA LEU A 62 -13.43 -5.71 -5.47
C LEU A 62 -14.48 -4.60 -5.49
N SER A 63 -15.55 -4.76 -4.75
CA SER A 63 -16.69 -3.84 -4.80
C SER A 63 -16.56 -2.65 -3.85
N THR A 64 -15.71 -2.74 -2.83
CA THR A 64 -15.68 -1.76 -1.74
C THR A 64 -14.27 -1.26 -1.43
N ASN A 65 -14.10 0.06 -1.52
CA ASN A 65 -12.92 0.78 -1.05
C ASN A 65 -13.19 1.29 0.36
N LYS A 66 -12.60 0.65 1.37
CA LYS A 66 -12.77 1.08 2.77
C LYS A 66 -11.80 2.19 3.14
N LEU A 67 -10.55 2.05 2.77
CA LEU A 67 -9.49 3.03 3.01
C LEU A 67 -8.53 3.01 1.83
N LEU A 68 -8.11 4.19 1.35
CA LEU A 68 -7.11 4.36 0.29
C LEU A 68 -6.24 5.58 0.58
N ASN A 69 -4.94 5.42 0.49
CA ASN A 69 -3.95 6.50 0.49
C ASN A 69 -2.74 6.09 -0.34
N GLY A 70 -2.36 6.85 -1.36
CA GLY A 70 -1.24 6.52 -2.25
C GLY A 70 -1.41 5.24 -3.07
N ILE A 71 -2.60 4.65 -3.03
CA ILE A 71 -3.04 3.49 -3.81
C ILE A 71 -4.43 3.82 -4.35
N THR A 72 -4.72 3.50 -5.61
CA THR A 72 -6.02 3.75 -6.23
C THR A 72 -6.68 2.45 -6.67
N HIS A 73 -8.00 2.41 -6.57
CA HIS A 73 -8.84 1.32 -7.03
C HIS A 73 -10.23 1.87 -7.38
N THR A 74 -10.76 1.43 -8.51
CA THR A 74 -12.15 1.72 -8.91
C THR A 74 -13.05 0.59 -8.43
N ALA A 75 -14.12 0.91 -7.71
CA ALA A 75 -15.08 -0.09 -7.21
C ALA A 75 -15.58 -0.98 -8.35
N SER A 76 -15.69 -2.28 -8.08
CA SER A 76 -16.05 -3.33 -9.03
C SER A 76 -14.99 -3.63 -10.11
N SER A 77 -13.80 -3.05 -10.01
CA SER A 77 -12.62 -3.44 -10.79
C SER A 77 -11.85 -4.56 -10.10
N SER A 78 -10.98 -5.22 -10.86
CA SER A 78 -9.99 -6.17 -10.32
C SER A 78 -8.60 -5.54 -10.15
N THR A 79 -8.40 -4.31 -10.65
CA THR A 79 -7.07 -3.69 -10.74
C THR A 79 -6.86 -2.70 -9.61
N ILE A 80 -5.81 -2.91 -8.84
CA ILE A 80 -5.30 -2.00 -7.80
C ILE A 80 -4.06 -1.34 -8.38
N THR A 81 -3.91 0.00 -8.27
CA THR A 81 -2.79 0.75 -8.83
C THR A 81 -2.01 1.46 -7.74
N PHE A 82 -0.70 1.27 -7.71
CA PHE A 82 0.21 1.94 -6.80
C PHE A 82 0.57 3.33 -7.33
N GLN A 83 0.45 4.38 -6.51
CA GLN A 83 0.80 5.75 -6.90
C GLN A 83 2.23 6.13 -6.49
N THR A 84 2.82 5.37 -5.59
CA THR A 84 4.15 5.61 -5.03
C THR A 84 4.99 4.34 -5.19
N ALA A 85 6.24 4.50 -5.59
CA ALA A 85 7.19 3.39 -5.64
C ALA A 85 7.56 2.95 -4.20
N GLY A 86 7.82 1.66 -4.02
CA GLY A 86 8.25 1.10 -2.74
C GLY A 86 7.93 -0.37 -2.56
N THR A 87 8.24 -0.88 -1.39
CA THR A 87 7.93 -2.24 -0.95
C THR A 87 6.63 -2.24 -0.15
N TYR A 88 5.74 -3.15 -0.48
CA TYR A 88 4.40 -3.26 0.12
C TYR A 88 4.14 -4.66 0.65
N LEU A 89 3.57 -4.74 1.84
CA LEU A 89 3.00 -5.98 2.37
C LEU A 89 1.53 -6.08 1.93
N VAL A 90 1.21 -7.14 1.22
CA VAL A 90 -0.14 -7.47 0.75
C VAL A 90 -0.68 -8.64 1.57
N ASN A 91 -1.69 -8.38 2.40
CA ASN A 91 -2.39 -9.39 3.17
C ASN A 91 -3.77 -9.63 2.57
N ILE A 92 -4.09 -10.87 2.25
CA ILE A 92 -5.35 -11.27 1.64
C ILE A 92 -5.99 -12.37 2.48
N SER A 93 -7.28 -12.22 2.77
CA SER A 93 -8.12 -13.26 3.35
C SER A 93 -9.31 -13.50 2.43
N VAL A 94 -9.49 -14.74 2.00
CA VAL A 94 -10.52 -15.15 1.05
C VAL A 94 -11.37 -16.24 1.67
N GLN A 95 -12.69 -16.11 1.57
CA GLN A 95 -13.63 -17.18 1.90
C GLN A 95 -13.91 -18.01 0.64
N VAL A 96 -13.77 -19.32 0.73
CA VAL A 96 -13.99 -20.24 -0.40
C VAL A 96 -15.04 -21.28 -0.04
N SER A 97 -15.87 -21.62 -1.03
CA SER A 97 -16.91 -22.65 -0.89
C SER A 97 -17.28 -23.24 -2.25
N GLN A 98 -18.15 -24.25 -2.23
CA GLN A 98 -18.75 -24.85 -3.42
C GLN A 98 -20.17 -25.31 -3.12
N THR A 99 -20.96 -25.59 -4.18
CA THR A 99 -22.40 -25.95 -4.04
C THR A 99 -22.71 -27.41 -4.36
N ALA A 100 -21.73 -28.18 -4.82
CA ALA A 100 -21.92 -29.61 -5.13
C ALA A 100 -20.75 -30.45 -4.58
N PRO A 101 -20.95 -31.76 -4.37
CA PRO A 101 -20.00 -32.62 -3.65
C PRO A 101 -18.79 -33.07 -4.47
N GLN A 102 -18.63 -32.59 -5.69
CA GLN A 102 -17.48 -32.93 -6.51
C GLN A 102 -16.21 -32.24 -6.00
N ALA A 103 -15.14 -33.02 -5.80
CA ALA A 103 -13.84 -32.47 -5.42
C ALA A 103 -13.35 -31.43 -6.43
N THR A 104 -13.15 -30.21 -5.97
CA THR A 104 -12.69 -29.08 -6.80
C THR A 104 -11.59 -28.32 -6.09
N SER A 105 -10.47 -28.14 -6.77
CA SER A 105 -9.39 -27.30 -6.29
C SER A 105 -9.59 -25.85 -6.72
N ILE A 106 -9.52 -24.95 -5.76
CA ILE A 106 -9.49 -23.49 -5.97
C ILE A 106 -8.06 -23.03 -5.79
N ARG A 107 -7.55 -22.28 -6.74
CA ARG A 107 -6.24 -21.66 -6.68
C ARG A 107 -6.37 -20.14 -6.74
N ILE A 108 -5.60 -19.43 -5.92
CA ILE A 108 -5.55 -17.96 -5.85
C ILE A 108 -4.09 -17.54 -5.90
N TRP A 109 -3.78 -16.50 -6.66
CA TRP A 109 -2.42 -15.95 -6.80
C TRP A 109 -2.44 -14.46 -7.14
N LEU A 110 -1.28 -13.85 -7.05
CA LEU A 110 -1.06 -12.44 -7.38
C LEU A 110 -0.48 -12.29 -8.78
N LYS A 111 -0.88 -11.22 -9.45
CA LYS A 111 -0.34 -10.78 -10.73
C LYS A 111 0.03 -9.31 -10.64
N GLN A 112 1.27 -8.97 -10.94
CA GLN A 112 1.74 -7.58 -11.04
C GLN A 112 1.90 -7.22 -12.51
N ASN A 113 1.25 -6.14 -12.93
CA ASN A 113 1.17 -5.73 -14.33
C ASN A 113 0.67 -6.89 -15.22
N THR A 114 1.52 -7.44 -16.06
CA THR A 114 1.20 -8.56 -16.95
C THR A 114 1.75 -9.91 -16.49
N THR A 115 2.52 -9.94 -15.37
CA THR A 115 3.29 -11.11 -14.94
C THR A 115 2.73 -11.68 -13.63
N ASP A 116 2.51 -13.00 -13.59
CA ASP A 116 2.15 -13.68 -12.36
C ASP A 116 3.34 -13.67 -11.39
N ILE A 117 3.08 -13.34 -10.13
CA ILE A 117 4.12 -13.29 -9.10
C ILE A 117 4.46 -14.73 -8.69
N PRO A 118 5.73 -15.16 -8.82
CA PRO A 118 6.16 -16.48 -8.39
C PRO A 118 5.83 -16.74 -6.91
N ASP A 119 5.53 -17.98 -6.55
CA ASP A 119 5.29 -18.46 -5.18
C ASP A 119 4.14 -17.75 -4.42
N SER A 120 3.40 -16.86 -5.08
CA SER A 120 2.23 -16.19 -4.50
C SER A 120 0.98 -17.08 -4.47
N ALA A 121 1.00 -18.25 -5.13
CA ALA A 121 -0.19 -19.09 -5.26
C ALA A 121 -0.51 -19.86 -3.97
N ARG A 122 -1.82 -19.94 -3.68
CA ARG A 122 -2.39 -20.84 -2.66
C ARG A 122 -3.47 -21.67 -3.30
N THR A 123 -3.53 -22.94 -2.92
CA THR A 123 -4.52 -23.89 -3.44
C THR A 123 -5.24 -24.56 -2.28
N ARG A 124 -6.56 -24.69 -2.39
CA ARG A 124 -7.41 -25.46 -1.48
C ARG A 124 -8.32 -26.36 -2.30
N THR A 125 -8.45 -27.62 -1.88
CA THR A 125 -9.43 -28.56 -2.46
C THR A 125 -10.63 -28.63 -1.54
N LEU A 126 -11.82 -28.45 -2.09
CA LEU A 126 -13.11 -28.62 -1.46
C LEU A 126 -13.69 -29.95 -1.95
N THR A 127 -14.34 -30.72 -1.06
CA THR A 127 -14.80 -32.08 -1.36
C THR A 127 -16.29 -32.31 -1.08
N SER A 128 -16.98 -31.33 -0.50
CA SER A 128 -18.38 -31.40 -0.13
C SER A 128 -19.11 -30.11 -0.48
N ALA A 129 -20.41 -30.21 -0.80
CA ALA A 129 -21.28 -29.04 -1.00
C ALA A 129 -21.39 -28.11 0.22
N THR A 130 -21.04 -28.61 1.40
CA THR A 130 -21.01 -27.82 2.64
C THR A 130 -19.61 -27.40 3.05
N ASP A 131 -18.59 -27.70 2.22
CA ASP A 131 -17.21 -27.35 2.54
C ASP A 131 -17.02 -25.84 2.40
N VAL A 132 -16.64 -25.23 3.51
CA VAL A 132 -16.36 -23.81 3.63
C VAL A 132 -14.98 -23.64 4.22
N GLY A 133 -14.22 -22.73 3.69
CA GLY A 133 -12.90 -22.48 4.23
C GLY A 133 -12.40 -21.08 3.94
N SER A 134 -11.29 -20.75 4.57
CA SER A 134 -10.55 -19.53 4.26
C SER A 134 -9.17 -19.86 3.70
N MET A 135 -8.67 -18.99 2.84
CA MET A 135 -7.31 -18.99 2.37
C MET A 135 -6.70 -17.64 2.74
N VAL A 136 -5.50 -17.68 3.31
CA VAL A 136 -4.76 -16.48 3.70
C VAL A 136 -3.47 -16.44 2.91
N LEU A 137 -3.15 -15.27 2.38
CA LEU A 137 -1.92 -14.98 1.67
C LEU A 137 -1.33 -13.70 2.25
N ALA A 138 -0.08 -13.75 2.69
CA ALA A 138 0.75 -12.60 3.01
C ALA A 138 1.95 -12.62 2.06
N TYR A 139 2.20 -11.52 1.36
CA TYR A 139 3.25 -11.45 0.36
C TYR A 139 3.83 -10.03 0.28
N GLU A 140 5.15 -9.94 0.17
CA GLU A 140 5.83 -8.66 -0.07
C GLU A 140 6.07 -8.48 -1.56
N ILE A 141 5.75 -7.29 -2.06
CA ILE A 141 5.98 -6.90 -3.46
C ILE A 141 6.73 -5.58 -3.53
N SER A 142 7.64 -5.46 -4.49
CA SER A 142 8.20 -4.18 -4.89
C SER A 142 7.39 -3.64 -6.05
N ALA A 143 6.89 -2.43 -5.94
CA ALA A 143 6.09 -1.78 -6.97
C ALA A 143 6.67 -0.42 -7.34
N ALA A 144 6.70 -0.10 -8.62
CA ALA A 144 6.92 1.25 -9.12
C ALA A 144 5.61 2.06 -9.10
N ALA A 145 5.71 3.38 -9.23
CA ALA A 145 4.52 4.20 -9.45
C ALA A 145 3.83 3.78 -10.76
N SER A 146 2.52 3.66 -10.73
CA SER A 146 1.63 3.17 -11.79
C SER A 146 1.66 1.65 -12.01
N ASP A 147 2.43 0.87 -11.25
CA ASP A 147 2.30 -0.58 -11.27
C ASP A 147 0.90 -1.00 -10.79
N THR A 148 0.43 -2.12 -11.35
CA THR A 148 -0.88 -2.67 -11.02
C THR A 148 -0.75 -4.03 -10.34
N LEU A 149 -1.68 -4.31 -9.42
CA LEU A 149 -1.84 -5.59 -8.75
C LEU A 149 -3.24 -6.14 -9.04
N VAL A 150 -3.31 -7.39 -9.42
CA VAL A 150 -4.56 -8.14 -9.62
C VAL A 150 -4.48 -9.44 -8.81
N ILE A 151 -5.58 -9.79 -8.15
CA ILE A 151 -5.74 -11.08 -7.52
C ILE A 151 -6.52 -11.97 -8.48
N ASN A 152 -5.94 -13.09 -8.84
CA ASN A 152 -6.54 -14.06 -9.75
C ASN A 152 -7.04 -15.29 -9.01
N GLN A 153 -8.05 -15.93 -9.57
CA GLN A 153 -8.52 -17.26 -9.16
C GLN A 153 -8.65 -18.20 -10.35
N SER A 154 -8.58 -19.48 -10.10
CA SER A 154 -8.98 -20.54 -11.02
C SER A 154 -9.58 -21.72 -10.25
N VAL A 155 -10.39 -22.53 -10.92
CA VAL A 155 -10.96 -23.76 -10.37
C VAL A 155 -10.64 -24.92 -11.29
N SER A 156 -10.43 -26.12 -10.72
CA SER A 156 -10.17 -27.33 -11.52
C SER A 156 -11.42 -27.90 -12.20
N SER A 157 -12.62 -27.52 -11.73
CA SER A 157 -13.90 -27.92 -12.28
C SER A 157 -14.94 -26.84 -12.03
N THR A 158 -15.89 -26.67 -12.92
CA THR A 158 -17.03 -25.74 -12.78
C THR A 158 -18.32 -26.44 -12.32
N THR A 159 -18.35 -27.78 -12.27
CA THR A 159 -19.53 -28.57 -11.93
C THR A 159 -20.05 -28.27 -10.52
N SER A 160 -19.15 -27.94 -9.58
CA SER A 160 -19.50 -27.64 -8.19
C SER A 160 -19.69 -26.15 -7.90
N SER A 161 -19.64 -25.28 -8.92
CA SER A 161 -19.69 -23.83 -8.75
C SER A 161 -18.75 -23.32 -7.65
N ALA A 162 -17.55 -23.89 -7.58
CA ALA A 162 -16.56 -23.50 -6.59
C ALA A 162 -15.97 -22.11 -6.89
N GLY A 163 -15.61 -21.39 -5.85
CA GLY A 163 -15.06 -20.02 -6.00
C GLY A 163 -14.92 -19.31 -4.68
N ILE A 164 -14.80 -17.97 -4.74
CA ILE A 164 -14.88 -17.14 -3.55
C ILE A 164 -16.33 -16.84 -3.21
N TYR A 165 -16.66 -16.92 -1.91
CA TYR A 165 -18.04 -16.84 -1.45
C TYR A 165 -18.21 -15.80 -0.34
N ARG A 166 -19.25 -14.98 -0.48
CA ARG A 166 -19.80 -14.24 0.64
C ARG A 166 -20.50 -15.22 1.57
N LEU A 167 -20.11 -15.24 2.83
CA LEU A 167 -20.76 -16.05 3.85
C LEU A 167 -21.73 -15.20 4.67
N THR A 168 -22.96 -15.69 4.84
CA THR A 168 -24.02 -15.01 5.61
C THR A 168 -24.53 -15.95 6.70
N PRO A 169 -23.77 -16.15 7.80
CA PRO A 169 -24.26 -16.97 8.90
C PRO A 169 -25.49 -16.33 9.56
N THR A 170 -26.42 -17.13 10.01
CA THR A 170 -27.64 -16.65 10.69
C THR A 170 -27.26 -15.94 11.98
N GLY A 171 -27.83 -14.74 12.21
CA GLY A 171 -27.68 -13.99 13.46
C GLY A 171 -26.32 -13.27 13.65
N THR A 172 -25.46 -13.25 12.65
CA THR A 172 -24.18 -12.54 12.67
C THR A 172 -23.98 -11.69 11.41
N PRO A 173 -23.10 -10.67 11.42
CA PRO A 173 -22.75 -9.96 10.22
C PRO A 173 -22.22 -10.89 9.13
N ALA A 174 -22.56 -10.61 7.88
CA ALA A 174 -22.03 -11.34 6.74
C ALA A 174 -20.50 -11.14 6.63
N ALA A 175 -19.78 -12.23 6.35
CA ALA A 175 -18.37 -12.18 6.05
C ALA A 175 -18.15 -11.82 4.58
N PRO A 176 -17.26 -10.86 4.24
CA PRO A 176 -16.86 -10.59 2.87
C PRO A 176 -16.27 -11.83 2.20
N SER A 177 -16.44 -11.94 0.88
CA SER A 177 -15.81 -13.01 0.10
C SER A 177 -14.28 -12.87 0.07
N ILE A 178 -13.80 -11.62 0.06
CA ILE A 178 -12.38 -11.28 0.14
C ILE A 178 -12.17 -9.97 0.90
N ILE A 179 -11.08 -9.91 1.66
CA ILE A 179 -10.52 -8.69 2.25
C ILE A 179 -9.05 -8.61 1.85
N ILE A 180 -8.64 -7.41 1.45
CA ILE A 180 -7.24 -7.12 1.10
C ILE A 180 -6.80 -5.92 1.93
N ALA A 181 -5.69 -6.08 2.63
CA ALA A 181 -4.98 -5.00 3.30
C ALA A 181 -3.59 -4.85 2.67
N ILE A 182 -3.26 -3.64 2.22
CA ILE A 182 -1.95 -3.30 1.65
C ILE A 182 -1.34 -2.23 2.53
N SER A 183 -0.09 -2.44 2.94
CA SER A 183 0.67 -1.52 3.76
C SER A 183 2.04 -1.27 3.15
N TYR A 184 2.45 0.00 3.07
CA TYR A 184 3.79 0.38 2.67
C TYR A 184 4.80 -0.01 3.75
N ILE A 185 5.94 -0.58 3.35
CA ILE A 185 7.02 -1.02 4.25
C ILE A 185 8.20 -0.06 4.13
N SER A 186 8.69 0.17 2.91
CA SER A 186 9.88 0.99 2.66
C SER A 186 9.95 1.49 1.22
N SER A 187 10.73 2.54 1.02
CA SER A 187 11.13 3.05 -0.32
C SER A 187 12.35 2.31 -0.85
#